data_f3ba245538224e8ab50eb47ce09cc5d5
#
_entry.id   f3ba245538224e8ab50eb47ce09cc5d5
#
_cell.length_a   1.000
_cell.length_b   1.000
_cell.length_c   1.000
_cell.angle_alpha   90.00
_cell.angle_beta   90.00
_cell.angle_gamma   90.00
#
_symmetry.space_group_name_H-M   'P 1'
#
loop_
_entity.id
_entity.type
_entity.pdbx_description
1 polymer ?
#
loop_
_entity_poly.entity_id
_entity_poly.type
_entity_poly.pdbx_seq_one_letter_code
_entity_poly.pdbx_strand_id
1 'polypeptide(L)'
;MAVVDYLSKSMMSALPFIVCAALFRTVAVIMGEGMLGLWSADSEIYRLFYSWLYNAGYYFLPIYLGWAAARQLGCSEQLGMMLGGVLIAPDLLKLVDVASTTGTSMTSVYGLLPAPVNDYTTTVIPVLISVPVLWRVECFFRRVIPKAVAFSFVPFATMLVMVPVSLCITAPAGSYLGMLLGQLMFMLGNSGGIVSLLTLMGLAAGWEFLKIAGVSNVVLSLAYAQFMSVGTDSCILIAATMATFAVWGMPFGASLRVADKDEKALMLGYSISGVLGGVSEPALYGCGFKYGRCLTCMAIGGAVGGLVAAVGHVTAYTIGMTNVLMVIGFATGGFSNLLWCCVAGGTAFVVSAALSYCFGVVPAKGQATGDGADSPETVASAAEVSA
;
A
#
# COMPACT_ATOMS: atom_id res chain seq x y z
N MET A 1 -8.76 -18.80 5.68
CA MET A 1 -8.21 -17.54 5.15
C MET A 1 -6.70 -17.67 5.19
N ALA A 2 -6.02 -17.52 4.06
CA ALA A 2 -4.56 -17.51 4.06
C ALA A 2 -4.05 -16.28 4.83
N VAL A 3 -2.91 -16.39 5.53
CA VAL A 3 -2.31 -15.27 6.30
C VAL A 3 -2.13 -14.03 5.42
N VAL A 4 -1.75 -14.27 4.19
CA VAL A 4 -1.59 -13.27 3.15
C VAL A 4 -2.87 -12.48 2.87
N ASP A 5 -3.99 -13.17 2.70
CA ASP A 5 -5.30 -12.54 2.50
C ASP A 5 -5.73 -11.68 3.69
N TYR A 6 -5.47 -12.16 4.89
CA TYR A 6 -5.78 -11.45 6.12
C TYR A 6 -4.99 -10.13 6.21
N LEU A 7 -3.67 -10.19 6.01
CA LEU A 7 -2.80 -9.01 6.06
C LEU A 7 -3.20 -7.99 4.98
N SER A 8 -3.33 -8.46 3.73
CA SER A 8 -3.67 -7.60 2.60
C SER A 8 -5.02 -6.90 2.80
N LYS A 9 -6.08 -7.64 3.13
CA LYS A 9 -7.42 -7.07 3.31
C LYS A 9 -7.50 -6.12 4.49
N SER A 10 -6.80 -6.41 5.59
CA SER A 10 -6.74 -5.53 6.76
C SER A 10 -6.05 -4.21 6.41
N MET A 11 -4.92 -4.25 5.70
CA MET A 11 -4.21 -3.06 5.25
C MET A 11 -5.03 -2.25 4.24
N MET A 12 -5.64 -2.91 3.24
CA MET A 12 -6.47 -2.23 2.24
C MET A 12 -7.66 -1.49 2.86
N SER A 13 -8.25 -2.02 3.94
CA SER A 13 -9.33 -1.35 4.66
C SER A 13 -8.86 -0.08 5.39
N ALA A 14 -7.60 -0.01 5.79
CA ALA A 14 -7.02 1.17 6.45
C ALA A 14 -6.45 2.21 5.46
N LEU A 15 -6.21 1.84 4.19
CA LEU A 15 -5.60 2.72 3.19
C LEU A 15 -6.29 4.09 3.03
N PRO A 16 -7.64 4.22 3.01
CA PRO A 16 -8.28 5.51 2.85
C PRO A 16 -7.89 6.51 3.95
N PHE A 17 -7.74 6.07 5.19
CA PHE A 17 -7.31 6.92 6.32
C PHE A 17 -5.85 7.35 6.15
N ILE A 18 -4.98 6.41 5.79
CA ILE A 18 -3.55 6.64 5.60
C ILE A 18 -3.32 7.62 4.44
N VAL A 19 -3.98 7.40 3.30
CA VAL A 19 -3.87 8.26 2.12
C VAL A 19 -4.40 9.66 2.41
N CYS A 20 -5.56 9.78 3.06
CA CYS A 20 -6.11 11.07 3.45
C CYS A 20 -5.13 11.86 4.33
N ALA A 21 -4.59 11.23 5.36
CA ALA A 21 -3.62 11.86 6.26
C ALA A 21 -2.33 12.27 5.53
N ALA A 22 -1.80 11.39 4.65
CA ALA A 22 -0.62 11.67 3.86
C ALA A 22 -0.81 12.88 2.93
N LEU A 23 -2.00 13.02 2.33
CA LEU A 23 -2.32 14.16 1.46
C LEU A 23 -2.31 15.49 2.21
N PHE A 24 -2.85 15.55 3.43
CA PHE A 24 -2.78 16.78 4.24
C PHE A 24 -1.33 17.21 4.49
N ARG A 25 -0.48 16.29 4.90
CA ARG A 25 0.96 16.58 5.09
C ARG A 25 1.63 17.00 3.79
N THR A 26 1.30 16.34 2.68
CA THR A 26 1.86 16.64 1.36
C THR A 26 1.48 18.06 0.93
N VAL A 27 0.23 18.48 1.12
CA VAL A 27 -0.22 19.85 0.85
C VAL A 27 0.57 20.85 1.70
N ALA A 28 0.74 20.57 3.00
CA ALA A 28 1.54 21.43 3.87
C ALA A 28 2.98 21.60 3.37
N VAL A 29 3.63 20.50 2.94
CA VAL A 29 5.01 20.56 2.41
C VAL A 29 5.08 21.37 1.11
N ILE A 30 4.11 21.19 0.20
CA ILE A 30 4.07 21.95 -1.06
C ILE A 30 3.87 23.43 -0.79
N MET A 31 2.96 23.80 0.13
CA MET A 31 2.65 25.19 0.46
C MET A 31 3.69 25.82 1.39
N GLY A 32 4.52 25.00 2.05
CA GLY A 32 5.54 25.43 3.00
C GLY A 32 6.75 26.11 2.38
N GLU A 33 7.63 26.60 3.24
CA GLU A 33 8.83 27.38 2.87
C GLU A 33 9.80 26.61 1.96
N GLY A 34 9.79 25.27 2.02
CA GLY A 34 10.68 24.42 1.21
C GLY A 34 10.31 24.34 -0.28
N MET A 35 9.11 24.74 -0.69
CA MET A 35 8.66 24.69 -2.09
C MET A 35 8.02 26.02 -2.54
N LEU A 36 6.75 26.26 -2.25
CA LEU A 36 6.05 27.46 -2.71
C LEU A 36 6.20 28.66 -1.76
N GLY A 37 6.59 28.45 -0.51
CA GLY A 37 6.79 29.52 0.46
C GLY A 37 5.53 30.29 0.87
N LEU A 38 4.34 29.72 0.61
CA LEU A 38 3.06 30.38 0.91
C LEU A 38 2.65 30.28 2.38
N TRP A 39 3.09 29.23 3.06
CA TRP A 39 2.81 28.98 4.47
C TRP A 39 4.11 28.95 5.26
N SER A 40 4.23 29.81 6.29
CA SER A 40 5.32 29.69 7.25
C SER A 40 5.15 28.45 8.12
N ALA A 41 6.28 27.84 8.52
CA ALA A 41 6.27 26.68 9.42
C ALA A 41 5.58 26.97 10.77
N ASP A 42 5.61 28.22 11.21
CA ASP A 42 4.95 28.66 12.46
C ASP A 42 3.46 28.97 12.31
N SER A 43 2.94 29.00 11.08
CA SER A 43 1.52 29.30 10.83
C SER A 43 0.60 28.19 11.37
N GLU A 44 -0.56 28.57 11.90
CA GLU A 44 -1.54 27.59 12.41
C GLU A 44 -2.00 26.63 11.32
N ILE A 45 -2.22 27.13 10.11
CA ILE A 45 -2.67 26.31 8.98
C ILE A 45 -1.62 25.26 8.61
N TYR A 46 -0.32 25.60 8.62
CA TYR A 46 0.75 24.64 8.37
C TYR A 46 0.77 23.56 9.45
N ARG A 47 0.73 23.93 10.74
CA ARG A 47 0.70 22.97 11.85
C ARG A 47 -0.55 22.11 11.85
N LEU A 48 -1.71 22.66 11.48
CA LEU A 48 -2.96 21.90 11.34
C LEU A 48 -2.80 20.80 10.28
N PHE A 49 -2.30 21.12 9.10
CA PHE A 49 -2.14 20.17 8.01
C PHE A 49 -0.97 19.21 8.23
N TYR A 50 0.18 19.74 8.62
CA TYR A 50 1.42 18.99 8.76
C TYR A 50 1.41 18.02 9.95
N SER A 51 0.80 18.42 11.07
CA SER A 51 0.82 17.64 12.31
C SER A 51 -0.54 17.07 12.70
N TRP A 52 -1.58 17.89 12.89
CA TRP A 52 -2.82 17.42 13.50
C TRP A 52 -3.59 16.47 12.60
N LEU A 53 -3.84 16.86 11.35
CA LEU A 53 -4.58 16.02 10.41
C LEU A 53 -3.77 14.80 9.96
N TYR A 54 -2.46 14.94 9.83
CA TYR A 54 -1.58 13.82 9.56
C TYR A 54 -1.56 12.81 10.72
N ASN A 55 -1.37 13.28 11.95
CA ASN A 55 -1.34 12.42 13.14
C ASN A 55 -2.70 11.76 13.41
N ALA A 56 -3.82 12.40 13.06
CA ALA A 56 -5.14 11.78 13.18
C ALA A 56 -5.24 10.45 12.38
N GLY A 57 -4.55 10.33 11.27
CA GLY A 57 -4.49 9.09 10.51
C GLY A 57 -3.37 8.14 10.93
N TYR A 58 -2.19 8.66 11.20
CA TYR A 58 -0.99 7.84 11.45
C TYR A 58 -0.80 7.45 12.91
N TYR A 59 -1.00 8.35 13.85
CA TYR A 59 -0.84 8.06 15.27
C TYR A 59 -1.83 7.00 15.76
N PHE A 60 -3.07 7.06 15.28
CA PHE A 60 -4.13 6.13 15.65
C PHE A 60 -4.18 4.88 14.74
N LEU A 61 -3.17 4.68 13.90
CA LEU A 61 -3.12 3.55 12.97
C LEU A 61 -3.35 2.18 13.63
N PRO A 62 -2.80 1.87 14.82
CA PRO A 62 -3.09 0.61 15.49
C PRO A 62 -4.58 0.38 15.80
N ILE A 63 -5.34 1.46 16.07
CA ILE A 63 -6.78 1.39 16.31
C ILE A 63 -7.51 1.04 15.01
N TYR A 64 -7.21 1.74 13.91
CA TYR A 64 -7.83 1.48 12.59
C TYR A 64 -7.51 0.08 12.08
N LEU A 65 -6.28 -0.38 12.26
CA LEU A 65 -5.87 -1.71 11.88
C LEU A 65 -6.48 -2.78 12.79
N GLY A 66 -6.60 -2.52 14.09
CA GLY A 66 -7.28 -3.39 15.03
C GLY A 66 -8.74 -3.60 14.63
N TRP A 67 -9.44 -2.52 14.26
CA TRP A 67 -10.78 -2.56 13.70
C TRP A 67 -10.85 -3.39 12.41
N ALA A 68 -10.01 -3.06 11.43
CA ALA A 68 -10.00 -3.70 10.11
C ALA A 68 -9.69 -5.21 10.22
N ALA A 69 -8.70 -5.56 11.02
CA ALA A 69 -8.28 -6.94 11.25
C ALA A 69 -9.36 -7.76 11.97
N ALA A 70 -10.00 -7.19 13.01
CA ALA A 70 -11.10 -7.82 13.71
C ALA A 70 -12.29 -8.11 12.78
N ARG A 71 -12.63 -7.14 11.92
CA ARG A 71 -13.66 -7.28 10.89
C ARG A 71 -13.36 -8.41 9.91
N GLN A 72 -12.10 -8.54 9.47
CA GLN A 72 -11.69 -9.61 8.55
C GLN A 72 -11.81 -11.01 9.18
N LEU A 73 -11.60 -11.13 10.49
CA LEU A 73 -11.69 -12.40 11.21
C LEU A 73 -13.09 -12.69 11.76
N GLY A 74 -14.02 -11.73 11.65
CA GLY A 74 -15.38 -11.87 12.19
C GLY A 74 -15.45 -11.89 13.72
N CYS A 75 -14.49 -11.25 14.41
CA CYS A 75 -14.55 -11.01 15.85
C CYS A 75 -15.05 -9.58 16.16
N SER A 76 -15.15 -9.25 17.43
CA SER A 76 -15.64 -7.94 17.87
C SER A 76 -14.69 -6.80 17.39
N GLU A 77 -15.20 -5.95 16.49
CA GLU A 77 -14.48 -4.80 15.96
C GLU A 77 -14.07 -3.83 17.08
N GLN A 78 -14.94 -3.65 18.07
CA GLN A 78 -14.69 -2.78 19.25
C GLN A 78 -13.53 -3.30 20.08
N LEU A 79 -13.41 -4.62 20.28
CA LEU A 79 -12.28 -5.21 20.99
C LEU A 79 -10.98 -5.09 20.19
N GLY A 80 -11.05 -5.17 18.86
CA GLY A 80 -9.92 -4.90 17.99
C GLY A 80 -9.43 -3.46 18.12
N MET A 81 -10.35 -2.48 18.10
CA MET A 81 -10.04 -1.07 18.34
C MET A 81 -9.45 -0.85 19.74
N MET A 82 -10.06 -1.44 20.76
CA MET A 82 -9.58 -1.32 22.16
C MET A 82 -8.18 -1.89 22.31
N LEU A 83 -7.88 -3.03 21.67
CA LEU A 83 -6.55 -3.63 21.67
C LEU A 83 -5.51 -2.68 21.04
N GLY A 84 -5.84 -2.09 19.88
CA GLY A 84 -5.01 -1.06 19.24
C GLY A 84 -4.80 0.15 20.16
N GLY A 85 -5.86 0.59 20.85
CA GLY A 85 -5.80 1.69 21.84
C GLY A 85 -4.89 1.40 23.04
N VAL A 86 -4.87 0.14 23.51
CA VAL A 86 -3.95 -0.27 24.60
C VAL A 86 -2.48 -0.11 24.18
N LEU A 87 -2.16 -0.44 22.93
CA LEU A 87 -0.78 -0.34 22.42
C LEU A 87 -0.28 1.11 22.30
N ILE A 88 -1.19 2.09 22.20
CA ILE A 88 -0.86 3.52 22.11
C ILE A 88 -1.37 4.31 23.32
N ALA A 89 -1.63 3.62 24.42
CA ALA A 89 -2.12 4.27 25.64
C ALA A 89 -1.13 5.36 26.12
N PRO A 90 -1.62 6.57 26.48
CA PRO A 90 -0.74 7.68 26.86
C PRO A 90 0.23 7.34 28.00
N ASP A 91 -0.21 6.50 28.94
CA ASP A 91 0.65 6.12 30.07
C ASP A 91 1.76 5.14 29.63
N LEU A 92 1.50 4.28 28.64
CA LEU A 92 2.55 3.44 28.03
C LEU A 92 3.58 4.34 27.32
N LEU A 93 3.15 5.36 26.58
CA LEU A 93 4.04 6.30 25.90
C LEU A 93 4.91 7.11 26.88
N LYS A 94 4.36 7.53 28.01
CA LYS A 94 5.16 8.17 29.08
C LYS A 94 6.26 7.21 29.60
N LEU A 95 5.96 5.91 29.70
CA LEU A 95 6.98 4.92 30.07
C LEU A 95 8.06 4.78 28.98
N VAL A 96 7.71 4.91 27.69
CA VAL A 96 8.68 4.94 26.59
C VAL A 96 9.62 6.16 26.72
N ASP A 97 9.06 7.36 27.02
CA ASP A 97 9.86 8.57 27.23
C ASP A 97 10.80 8.43 28.43
N VAL A 98 10.31 7.87 29.54
CA VAL A 98 11.14 7.58 30.73
C VAL A 98 12.19 6.53 30.40
N ALA A 99 11.84 5.48 29.67
CA ALA A 99 12.78 4.43 29.26
C ALA A 99 13.93 4.98 28.41
N SER A 100 13.64 5.92 27.50
CA SER A 100 14.63 6.57 26.65
C SER A 100 15.66 7.40 27.46
N THR A 101 15.25 7.94 28.60
CA THR A 101 16.10 8.78 29.47
C THR A 101 16.84 7.98 30.55
N THR A 102 16.20 6.92 31.07
CA THR A 102 16.73 6.12 32.18
C THR A 102 17.42 4.82 31.75
N GLY A 103 17.27 4.41 30.49
CA GLY A 103 17.76 3.14 29.97
C GLY A 103 16.96 1.90 30.45
N THR A 104 15.80 2.14 31.08
CA THR A 104 14.93 1.06 31.60
C THR A 104 14.02 0.57 30.49
N SER A 105 14.34 -0.57 29.89
CA SER A 105 13.60 -1.11 28.72
C SER A 105 12.45 -2.05 29.08
N MET A 106 12.14 -2.22 30.36
CA MET A 106 11.14 -3.20 30.82
C MET A 106 10.17 -2.55 31.81
N THR A 107 8.89 -2.89 31.70
CA THR A 107 7.84 -2.59 32.69
C THR A 107 7.17 -3.87 33.16
N SER A 108 6.29 -3.79 34.15
CA SER A 108 5.52 -4.94 34.61
C SER A 108 4.04 -4.77 34.30
N VAL A 109 3.45 -5.75 33.65
CA VAL A 109 2.01 -5.84 33.43
C VAL A 109 1.40 -6.64 34.57
N TYR A 110 0.36 -6.09 35.21
CA TYR A 110 -0.27 -6.61 36.43
C TYR A 110 0.70 -6.80 37.61
N GLY A 111 1.85 -6.12 37.60
CA GLY A 111 2.87 -6.25 38.65
C GLY A 111 3.65 -7.58 38.66
N LEU A 112 3.40 -8.49 37.69
CA LEU A 112 3.93 -9.84 37.66
C LEU A 112 4.68 -10.19 36.36
N LEU A 113 4.19 -9.71 35.23
CA LEU A 113 4.68 -10.10 33.90
C LEU A 113 5.59 -9.03 33.32
N PRO A 114 6.86 -9.33 33.00
CA PRO A 114 7.75 -8.37 32.38
C PRO A 114 7.29 -8.10 30.93
N ALA A 115 7.18 -6.83 30.57
CA ALA A 115 6.88 -6.39 29.22
C ALA A 115 7.94 -5.39 28.75
N PRO A 116 8.49 -5.53 27.56
CA PRO A 116 9.38 -4.54 26.98
C PRO A 116 8.58 -3.26 26.68
N VAL A 117 9.19 -2.13 26.98
CA VAL A 117 8.62 -0.81 26.72
C VAL A 117 9.02 -0.38 25.32
N ASN A 118 8.07 -0.40 24.40
CA ASN A 118 8.28 0.01 23.01
C ASN A 118 7.20 1.02 22.59
N ASP A 119 7.56 1.91 21.69
CA ASP A 119 6.58 2.75 21.01
C ASP A 119 5.88 1.94 19.90
N TYR A 120 4.58 1.77 20.04
CA TYR A 120 3.74 1.08 19.07
C TYR A 120 2.89 2.05 18.24
N THR A 121 3.02 3.36 18.42
CA THR A 121 2.38 4.34 17.55
C THR A 121 2.85 4.13 16.12
N THR A 122 1.99 4.38 15.16
CA THR A 122 2.31 4.17 13.73
C THR A 122 2.69 2.73 13.34
N THR A 123 2.71 1.77 14.27
CA THR A 123 3.09 0.38 13.97
C THR A 123 1.91 -0.44 13.44
N VAL A 124 2.21 -1.35 12.52
CA VAL A 124 1.24 -2.18 11.79
C VAL A 124 1.28 -3.64 12.27
N ILE A 125 2.46 -4.22 12.27
CA ILE A 125 2.65 -5.65 12.50
C ILE A 125 2.22 -6.10 13.91
N PRO A 126 2.54 -5.36 14.99
CA PRO A 126 2.13 -5.73 16.34
C PRO A 126 0.63 -5.97 16.49
N VAL A 127 -0.21 -5.06 16.00
CA VAL A 127 -1.65 -5.21 16.11
C VAL A 127 -2.19 -6.32 15.20
N LEU A 128 -1.63 -6.45 13.98
CA LEU A 128 -2.05 -7.50 13.05
C LEU A 128 -1.74 -8.91 13.55
N ILE A 129 -0.67 -9.09 14.33
CA ILE A 129 -0.36 -10.38 15.00
C ILE A 129 -1.25 -10.58 16.22
N SER A 130 -1.60 -9.50 16.94
CA SER A 130 -2.39 -9.60 18.17
C SER A 130 -3.86 -9.94 17.92
N VAL A 131 -4.47 -9.44 16.83
CA VAL A 131 -5.91 -9.63 16.57
C VAL A 131 -6.30 -11.09 16.29
N PRO A 132 -5.55 -11.94 15.58
CA PRO A 132 -5.84 -13.37 15.49
C PRO A 132 -5.85 -14.09 16.83
N VAL A 133 -5.02 -13.67 17.76
CA VAL A 133 -5.02 -14.20 19.14
C VAL A 133 -6.27 -13.70 19.86
N LEU A 134 -6.61 -12.41 19.73
CA LEU A 134 -7.85 -11.83 20.26
C LEU A 134 -9.08 -12.63 19.80
N TRP A 135 -9.17 -12.92 18.51
CA TRP A 135 -10.25 -13.72 17.95
C TRP A 135 -10.38 -15.09 18.63
N ARG A 136 -9.25 -15.80 18.85
CA ARG A 136 -9.24 -17.11 19.54
C ARG A 136 -9.68 -16.98 20.99
N VAL A 137 -9.19 -16.00 21.71
CA VAL A 137 -9.52 -15.74 23.12
C VAL A 137 -11.00 -15.35 23.26
N GLU A 138 -11.50 -14.47 22.40
CA GLU A 138 -12.91 -14.10 22.38
C GLU A 138 -13.82 -15.29 22.09
N CYS A 139 -13.50 -16.10 21.09
CA CYS A 139 -14.25 -17.32 20.77
C CYS A 139 -14.30 -18.30 21.96
N PHE A 140 -13.22 -18.43 22.71
CA PHE A 140 -13.16 -19.23 23.91
C PHE A 140 -14.13 -18.72 24.98
N PHE A 141 -14.07 -17.42 25.32
CA PHE A 141 -14.94 -16.86 26.35
C PHE A 141 -16.42 -16.82 25.92
N ARG A 142 -16.73 -16.64 24.66
CA ARG A 142 -18.10 -16.75 24.13
C ARG A 142 -18.71 -18.15 24.34
N ARG A 143 -17.89 -19.21 24.45
CA ARG A 143 -18.34 -20.59 24.71
C ARG A 143 -18.51 -20.88 26.19
N VAL A 144 -17.66 -20.28 27.03
CA VAL A 144 -17.60 -20.57 28.46
C VAL A 144 -18.58 -19.72 29.27
N ILE A 145 -18.75 -18.44 28.89
CA ILE A 145 -19.56 -17.49 29.64
C ILE A 145 -21.05 -17.65 29.27
N PRO A 146 -21.95 -17.79 30.28
CA PRO A 146 -23.40 -17.90 30.04
C PRO A 146 -23.95 -16.69 29.29
N LYS A 147 -24.93 -16.94 28.39
CA LYS A 147 -25.55 -15.88 27.55
C LYS A 147 -26.12 -14.72 28.35
N ALA A 148 -26.63 -14.96 29.55
CA ALA A 148 -27.22 -13.92 30.41
C ALA A 148 -26.28 -12.79 30.78
N VAL A 149 -25.00 -13.07 30.90
CA VAL A 149 -23.96 -12.11 31.30
C VAL A 149 -22.88 -11.87 30.22
N ALA A 150 -23.03 -12.54 29.07
CA ALA A 150 -22.03 -12.55 28.00
C ALA A 150 -21.73 -11.14 27.46
N PHE A 151 -22.73 -10.25 27.40
CA PHE A 151 -22.58 -8.90 26.88
C PHE A 151 -21.45 -8.11 27.56
N SER A 152 -21.34 -8.20 28.88
CA SER A 152 -20.34 -7.46 29.68
C SER A 152 -19.09 -8.30 29.99
N PHE A 153 -19.29 -9.58 30.30
CA PHE A 153 -18.19 -10.42 30.78
C PHE A 153 -17.31 -11.00 29.69
N VAL A 154 -17.81 -11.21 28.47
CA VAL A 154 -16.98 -11.69 27.36
C VAL A 154 -15.94 -10.64 26.96
N PRO A 155 -16.31 -9.36 26.69
CA PRO A 155 -15.32 -8.33 26.39
C PRO A 155 -14.32 -8.13 27.52
N PHE A 156 -14.81 -8.08 28.76
CA PHE A 156 -13.94 -7.89 29.94
C PHE A 156 -12.91 -9.00 30.10
N ALA A 157 -13.35 -10.28 30.10
CA ALA A 157 -12.45 -11.41 30.25
C ALA A 157 -11.48 -11.53 29.06
N THR A 158 -11.94 -11.23 27.85
CA THR A 158 -11.10 -11.23 26.65
C THR A 158 -9.99 -10.20 26.80
N MET A 159 -10.30 -8.97 27.16
CA MET A 159 -9.27 -7.93 27.31
C MET A 159 -8.37 -8.16 28.51
N LEU A 160 -8.88 -8.72 29.61
CA LEU A 160 -8.08 -9.08 30.79
C LEU A 160 -6.94 -10.06 30.42
N VAL A 161 -7.19 -11.00 29.50
CA VAL A 161 -6.18 -11.92 28.98
C VAL A 161 -5.35 -11.29 27.90
N MET A 162 -5.97 -10.49 27.00
CA MET A 162 -5.27 -9.95 25.84
C MET A 162 -4.29 -8.83 26.16
N VAL A 163 -4.51 -8.05 27.22
CA VAL A 163 -3.56 -7.01 27.61
C VAL A 163 -2.16 -7.58 27.91
N PRO A 164 -1.99 -8.56 28.84
CA PRO A 164 -0.68 -9.13 29.04
C PRO A 164 -0.15 -9.90 27.83
N VAL A 165 -1.00 -10.64 27.11
CA VAL A 165 -0.57 -11.36 25.90
C VAL A 165 -0.07 -10.39 24.82
N SER A 166 -0.76 -9.27 24.63
CA SER A 166 -0.33 -8.30 23.62
C SER A 166 0.95 -7.58 24.03
N LEU A 167 1.04 -7.06 25.24
CA LEU A 167 2.20 -6.26 25.68
C LEU A 167 3.45 -7.09 25.95
N CYS A 168 3.30 -8.33 26.44
CA CYS A 168 4.45 -9.17 26.75
C CYS A 168 4.93 -10.05 25.60
N ILE A 169 4.03 -10.42 24.66
CA ILE A 169 4.35 -11.43 23.64
C ILE A 169 4.11 -10.91 22.21
N THR A 170 2.84 -10.62 21.85
CA THR A 170 2.52 -10.44 20.43
C THR A 170 2.98 -9.09 19.88
N ALA A 171 2.92 -8.03 20.65
CA ALA A 171 3.38 -6.72 20.22
C ALA A 171 4.93 -6.64 20.14
N PRO A 172 5.71 -7.11 21.13
CA PRO A 172 7.16 -7.21 21.00
C PRO A 172 7.61 -8.09 19.84
N ALA A 173 6.98 -9.26 19.66
CA ALA A 173 7.27 -10.14 18.53
C ALA A 173 6.99 -9.45 17.18
N GLY A 174 5.88 -8.72 17.10
CA GLY A 174 5.51 -7.93 15.92
C GLY A 174 6.51 -6.80 15.63
N SER A 175 6.97 -6.09 16.67
CA SER A 175 7.99 -5.05 16.52
C SER A 175 9.33 -5.62 16.06
N TYR A 176 9.74 -6.75 16.63
CA TYR A 176 10.97 -7.44 16.21
C TYR A 176 10.89 -7.89 14.75
N LEU A 177 9.76 -8.46 14.34
CA LEU A 177 9.53 -8.84 12.95
C LEU A 177 9.54 -7.63 12.03
N GLY A 178 8.90 -6.52 12.43
CA GLY A 178 8.90 -5.26 11.70
C GLY A 178 10.32 -4.71 11.53
N MET A 179 11.12 -4.72 12.59
CA MET A 179 12.52 -4.30 12.56
C MET A 179 13.36 -5.18 11.62
N LEU A 180 13.18 -6.51 11.67
CA LEU A 180 13.90 -7.44 10.79
C LEU A 180 13.55 -7.20 9.31
N LEU A 181 12.26 -7.02 9.00
CA LEU A 181 11.81 -6.68 7.65
C LEU A 181 12.36 -5.32 7.21
N GLY A 182 12.34 -4.33 8.12
CA GLY A 182 12.92 -3.01 7.89
C GLY A 182 14.40 -3.07 7.53
N GLN A 183 15.17 -3.82 8.30
CA GLN A 183 16.60 -4.01 8.02
C GLN A 183 16.83 -4.71 6.68
N LEU A 184 16.07 -5.74 6.36
CA LEU A 184 16.18 -6.46 5.09
C LEU A 184 15.92 -5.52 3.90
N MET A 185 14.85 -4.72 3.96
CA MET A 185 14.51 -3.77 2.89
C MET A 185 15.53 -2.63 2.78
N PHE A 186 15.99 -2.13 3.94
CA PHE A 186 17.05 -1.12 3.98
C PHE A 186 18.35 -1.65 3.37
N MET A 187 18.72 -2.88 3.67
CA MET A 187 19.89 -3.53 3.06
C MET A 187 19.72 -3.69 1.56
N LEU A 188 18.55 -4.08 1.06
CA LEU A 188 18.27 -4.22 -0.37
C LEU A 188 18.23 -2.87 -1.09
N GLY A 189 17.60 -1.86 -0.49
CA GLY A 189 17.48 -0.52 -1.07
C GLY A 189 18.75 0.32 -0.99
N ASN A 190 19.51 0.19 0.11
CA ASN A 190 20.70 1.01 0.39
C ASN A 190 22.03 0.23 0.31
N SER A 191 22.03 -0.99 -0.19
CA SER A 191 23.28 -1.76 -0.36
C SER A 191 24.30 -1.05 -1.27
N GLY A 192 23.90 0.06 -1.88
CA GLY A 192 24.73 0.91 -2.71
C GLY A 192 25.19 0.23 -4.00
N GLY A 193 25.60 1.02 -4.97
CA GLY A 193 26.18 0.51 -6.21
C GLY A 193 25.21 -0.38 -7.01
N ILE A 194 25.75 -1.43 -7.63
CA ILE A 194 25.06 -2.29 -8.61
C ILE A 194 23.90 -3.07 -8.00
N VAL A 195 23.98 -3.48 -6.73
CA VAL A 195 22.96 -4.34 -6.09
C VAL A 195 21.64 -3.57 -5.92
N SER A 196 21.66 -2.38 -5.36
CA SER A 196 20.48 -1.51 -5.21
C SER A 196 19.85 -1.22 -6.56
N LEU A 197 20.66 -0.91 -7.55
CA LEU A 197 20.24 -0.62 -8.92
C LEU A 197 19.54 -1.83 -9.56
N LEU A 198 20.16 -3.03 -9.49
CA LEU A 198 19.56 -4.25 -10.04
C LEU A 198 18.29 -4.66 -9.30
N THR A 199 18.24 -4.47 -7.98
CA THR A 199 17.06 -4.75 -7.18
C THR A 199 15.88 -3.87 -7.61
N LEU A 200 16.10 -2.57 -7.74
CA LEU A 200 15.05 -1.63 -8.15
C LEU A 200 14.57 -1.89 -9.58
N MET A 201 15.52 -2.14 -10.50
CA MET A 201 15.19 -2.53 -11.87
C MET A 201 14.36 -3.82 -11.93
N GLY A 202 14.80 -4.86 -11.23
CA GLY A 202 14.13 -6.16 -11.23
C GLY A 202 12.72 -6.09 -10.60
N LEU A 203 12.58 -5.39 -9.48
CA LEU A 203 11.28 -5.19 -8.83
C LEU A 203 10.35 -4.34 -9.69
N ALA A 204 10.81 -3.25 -10.30
CA ALA A 204 10.00 -2.42 -11.17
C ALA A 204 9.58 -3.16 -12.45
N ALA A 205 10.44 -4.00 -13.01
CA ALA A 205 10.10 -4.87 -14.14
C ALA A 205 9.05 -5.94 -13.77
N GLY A 206 9.20 -6.52 -12.58
CA GLY A 206 8.38 -7.65 -12.11
C GLY A 206 7.07 -7.24 -11.43
N TRP A 207 6.91 -5.99 -11.01
CA TRP A 207 5.83 -5.54 -10.14
C TRP A 207 4.41 -5.86 -10.66
N GLU A 208 4.15 -5.55 -11.91
CA GLU A 208 2.83 -5.79 -12.51
C GLU A 208 2.54 -7.28 -12.71
N PHE A 209 3.57 -8.12 -12.87
CA PHE A 209 3.41 -9.58 -12.87
C PHE A 209 3.07 -10.11 -11.46
N LEU A 210 3.65 -9.53 -10.40
CA LEU A 210 3.24 -9.82 -9.03
C LEU A 210 1.78 -9.41 -8.78
N LYS A 211 1.31 -8.33 -9.41
CA LYS A 211 -0.09 -7.90 -9.35
C LYS A 211 -1.01 -8.89 -10.07
N ILE A 212 -0.66 -9.32 -11.26
CA ILE A 212 -1.37 -10.36 -12.01
C ILE A 212 -1.44 -11.68 -11.20
N ALA A 213 -0.34 -12.03 -10.52
CA ALA A 213 -0.28 -13.20 -9.64
C ALA A 213 -1.02 -13.02 -8.30
N GLY A 214 -1.54 -11.83 -7.99
CA GLY A 214 -2.23 -11.52 -6.73
C GLY A 214 -1.31 -11.39 -5.51
N VAL A 215 0.01 -11.38 -5.71
CA VAL A 215 1.01 -11.35 -4.63
C VAL A 215 1.43 -9.91 -4.27
N SER A 216 1.24 -8.95 -5.16
CA SER A 216 1.67 -7.55 -4.97
C SER A 216 1.15 -6.90 -3.69
N ASN A 217 -0.11 -7.19 -3.31
CA ASN A 217 -0.73 -6.64 -2.10
C ASN A 217 -0.02 -7.08 -0.82
N VAL A 218 0.57 -8.29 -0.83
CA VAL A 218 1.35 -8.79 0.30
C VAL A 218 2.66 -8.05 0.42
N VAL A 219 3.38 -7.93 -0.70
CA VAL A 219 4.66 -7.19 -0.75
C VAL A 219 4.42 -5.72 -0.39
N LEU A 220 3.33 -5.13 -0.88
CA LEU A 220 2.94 -3.76 -0.55
C LEU A 220 2.60 -3.59 0.94
N SER A 221 1.89 -4.55 1.54
CA SER A 221 1.59 -4.53 2.98
C SER A 221 2.86 -4.57 3.84
N LEU A 222 3.85 -5.36 3.43
CA LEU A 222 5.15 -5.40 4.09
C LEU A 222 5.92 -4.08 3.91
N ALA A 223 5.88 -3.49 2.70
CA ALA A 223 6.46 -2.18 2.45
C ALA A 223 5.82 -1.08 3.30
N TYR A 224 4.49 -1.11 3.46
CA TYR A 224 3.77 -0.16 4.32
C TYR A 224 4.12 -0.36 5.80
N ALA A 225 4.21 -1.60 6.27
CA ALA A 225 4.60 -1.89 7.64
C ALA A 225 6.01 -1.36 7.95
N GLN A 226 6.94 -1.53 7.01
CA GLN A 226 8.29 -0.98 7.11
C GLN A 226 8.28 0.55 7.04
N PHE A 227 7.56 1.12 6.08
CA PHE A 227 7.44 2.56 5.93
C PHE A 227 6.96 3.21 7.24
N MET A 228 5.99 2.57 7.94
CA MET A 228 5.52 3.06 9.23
C MET A 228 6.60 3.02 10.33
N SER A 229 7.58 2.14 10.25
CA SER A 229 8.65 2.04 11.24
C SER A 229 9.83 2.97 10.95
N VAL A 230 10.14 3.21 9.68
CA VAL A 230 11.33 3.98 9.23
C VAL A 230 10.97 5.38 8.72
N GLY A 231 9.71 5.57 8.29
CA GLY A 231 9.22 6.84 7.71
C GLY A 231 9.59 7.08 6.25
N THR A 232 10.35 6.16 5.64
CA THR A 232 10.80 6.26 4.25
C THR A 232 10.87 4.88 3.59
N ASP A 233 10.73 4.82 2.27
CA ASP A 233 11.02 3.64 1.45
C ASP A 233 11.89 4.02 0.26
N SER A 234 12.97 3.30 0.06
CA SER A 234 13.92 3.51 -1.04
C SER A 234 13.88 2.39 -2.09
N CYS A 235 12.92 1.45 -2.00
CA CYS A 235 12.93 0.25 -2.85
C CYS A 235 11.54 -0.12 -3.39
N ILE A 236 10.62 -0.61 -2.54
CA ILE A 236 9.38 -1.26 -2.99
C ILE A 236 8.37 -0.25 -3.53
N LEU A 237 8.13 0.84 -2.79
CA LEU A 237 7.18 1.88 -3.22
C LEU A 237 7.66 2.58 -4.49
N ILE A 238 8.98 2.75 -4.64
CA ILE A 238 9.58 3.32 -5.84
C ILE A 238 9.42 2.37 -7.01
N ALA A 239 9.74 1.08 -6.83
CA ALA A 239 9.58 0.06 -7.87
C ALA A 239 8.11 -0.03 -8.33
N ALA A 240 7.16 -0.04 -7.39
CA ALA A 240 5.73 -0.02 -7.69
C ALA A 240 5.32 1.23 -8.48
N THR A 241 5.86 2.40 -8.11
CA THR A 241 5.61 3.66 -8.81
C THR A 241 6.11 3.62 -10.25
N MET A 242 7.35 3.19 -10.47
CA MET A 242 7.93 3.12 -11.82
C MET A 242 7.19 2.12 -12.70
N ALA A 243 6.81 0.95 -12.16
CA ALA A 243 5.98 -0.04 -12.86
C ALA A 243 4.61 0.53 -13.23
N THR A 244 3.99 1.31 -12.35
CA THR A 244 2.69 1.95 -12.59
C THR A 244 2.77 2.95 -13.75
N PHE A 245 3.83 3.76 -13.84
CA PHE A 245 4.04 4.62 -15.01
C PHE A 245 4.25 3.82 -16.29
N ALA A 246 4.99 2.71 -16.23
CA ALA A 246 5.21 1.85 -17.38
C ALA A 246 3.91 1.19 -17.87
N VAL A 247 3.03 0.76 -16.95
CA VAL A 247 1.74 0.15 -17.31
C VAL A 247 0.79 1.14 -17.97
N TRP A 248 0.86 2.42 -17.62
CA TRP A 248 0.06 3.46 -18.30
C TRP A 248 0.60 3.78 -19.70
N GLY A 249 1.91 3.73 -19.88
CA GLY A 249 2.55 3.95 -21.17
C GLY A 249 2.26 2.83 -22.18
N MET A 250 2.09 1.59 -21.72
CA MET A 250 1.87 0.42 -22.55
C MET A 250 0.65 0.56 -23.50
N PRO A 251 -0.59 0.80 -23.01
CA PRO A 251 -1.75 0.96 -23.88
C PRO A 251 -1.71 2.27 -24.66
N PHE A 252 -1.08 3.32 -24.16
CA PHE A 252 -0.86 4.55 -24.90
C PHE A 252 -0.03 4.28 -26.17
N GLY A 253 1.10 3.62 -26.04
CA GLY A 253 1.94 3.23 -27.20
C GLY A 253 1.22 2.29 -28.16
N ALA A 254 0.48 1.31 -27.64
CA ALA A 254 -0.33 0.40 -28.45
C ALA A 254 -1.42 1.13 -29.25
N SER A 255 -2.07 2.13 -28.65
CA SER A 255 -3.12 2.94 -29.30
C SER A 255 -2.62 3.67 -30.54
N LEU A 256 -1.37 4.06 -30.59
CA LEU A 256 -0.75 4.74 -31.73
C LEU A 256 -0.50 3.80 -32.90
N ARG A 257 -0.44 2.48 -32.66
CA ARG A 257 -0.16 1.45 -33.68
C ARG A 257 -1.41 0.73 -34.18
N VAL A 258 -2.44 0.62 -33.35
CA VAL A 258 -3.69 -0.05 -33.69
C VAL A 258 -4.42 0.74 -34.77
N ALA A 259 -4.87 0.05 -35.84
CA ALA A 259 -5.53 0.66 -36.98
C ALA A 259 -7.05 0.89 -36.75
N ASP A 260 -7.68 -0.02 -36.00
CA ASP A 260 -9.10 0.07 -35.67
C ASP A 260 -9.37 1.24 -34.71
N LYS A 261 -10.38 2.08 -35.05
CA LYS A 261 -10.71 3.29 -34.29
C LYS A 261 -11.32 2.98 -32.92
N ASP A 262 -12.13 1.94 -32.82
CA ASP A 262 -12.80 1.57 -31.57
C ASP A 262 -11.79 0.97 -30.60
N GLU A 263 -10.92 0.14 -31.10
CA GLU A 263 -9.83 -0.43 -30.33
C GLU A 263 -8.82 0.63 -29.88
N LYS A 264 -8.50 1.59 -30.75
CA LYS A 264 -7.66 2.73 -30.40
C LYS A 264 -8.26 3.54 -29.26
N ALA A 265 -9.56 3.80 -29.30
CA ALA A 265 -10.27 4.52 -28.23
C ALA A 265 -10.23 3.75 -26.90
N LEU A 266 -10.42 2.42 -26.95
CA LEU A 266 -10.30 1.55 -25.77
C LEU A 266 -8.89 1.59 -25.15
N MET A 267 -7.85 1.49 -25.96
CA MET A 267 -6.46 1.55 -25.49
C MET A 267 -6.14 2.89 -24.83
N LEU A 268 -6.59 4.01 -25.44
CA LEU A 268 -6.46 5.34 -24.84
C LEU A 268 -7.25 5.42 -23.54
N GLY A 269 -8.46 4.87 -23.50
CA GLY A 269 -9.28 4.79 -22.29
C GLY A 269 -8.59 4.07 -21.15
N TYR A 270 -7.89 2.97 -21.43
CA TYR A 270 -7.11 2.23 -20.42
C TYR A 270 -5.95 3.07 -19.86
N SER A 271 -5.24 3.82 -20.73
CA SER A 271 -4.17 4.71 -20.29
C SER A 271 -4.70 5.85 -19.43
N ILE A 272 -5.77 6.53 -19.86
CA ILE A 272 -6.39 7.64 -19.13
C ILE A 272 -6.95 7.16 -17.79
N SER A 273 -7.65 6.01 -17.77
CA SER A 273 -8.17 5.41 -16.54
C SER A 273 -7.05 5.08 -15.55
N GLY A 274 -5.91 4.61 -16.05
CA GLY A 274 -4.73 4.37 -15.24
C GLY A 274 -4.16 5.67 -14.65
N VAL A 275 -3.88 6.65 -15.47
CA VAL A 275 -3.27 7.93 -15.06
C VAL A 275 -4.15 8.70 -14.09
N LEU A 276 -5.46 8.81 -14.36
CA LEU A 276 -6.38 9.59 -13.53
C LEU A 276 -7.00 8.78 -12.40
N GLY A 277 -7.41 7.54 -12.68
CA GLY A 277 -8.09 6.68 -11.73
C GLY A 277 -7.16 5.78 -10.90
N GLY A 278 -5.90 5.61 -11.33
CA GLY A 278 -4.94 4.74 -10.65
C GLY A 278 -5.20 3.24 -10.83
N VAL A 279 -6.04 2.86 -11.81
CA VAL A 279 -6.45 1.47 -12.06
C VAL A 279 -5.62 0.91 -13.20
N SER A 280 -4.77 -0.08 -12.92
CA SER A 280 -3.89 -0.71 -13.92
C SER A 280 -4.49 -1.95 -14.57
N GLU A 281 -5.51 -2.57 -13.96
CA GLU A 281 -6.11 -3.81 -14.40
C GLU A 281 -6.68 -3.75 -15.84
N PRO A 282 -7.39 -2.68 -16.27
CA PRO A 282 -7.85 -2.58 -17.66
C PRO A 282 -6.68 -2.55 -18.66
N ALA A 283 -5.58 -1.91 -18.33
CA ALA A 283 -4.38 -1.89 -19.16
C ALA A 283 -3.73 -3.28 -19.24
N LEU A 284 -3.59 -3.98 -18.12
CA LEU A 284 -2.99 -5.31 -18.06
C LEU A 284 -3.84 -6.35 -18.79
N TYR A 285 -5.13 -6.42 -18.49
CA TYR A 285 -6.01 -7.44 -19.04
C TYR A 285 -6.51 -7.08 -20.45
N GLY A 286 -6.81 -5.80 -20.71
CA GLY A 286 -7.32 -5.33 -22.00
C GLY A 286 -6.24 -5.19 -23.06
N CYS A 287 -5.08 -4.60 -22.72
CA CYS A 287 -3.96 -4.45 -23.65
C CYS A 287 -2.92 -5.56 -23.49
N GLY A 288 -2.45 -5.80 -22.26
CA GLY A 288 -1.34 -6.73 -22.00
C GLY A 288 -1.63 -8.16 -22.39
N PHE A 289 -2.79 -8.72 -22.06
CA PHE A 289 -3.14 -10.10 -22.43
C PHE A 289 -3.54 -10.22 -23.90
N LYS A 290 -4.17 -9.18 -24.48
CA LYS A 290 -4.48 -9.17 -25.91
C LYS A 290 -3.21 -9.16 -26.75
N TYR A 291 -2.25 -8.33 -26.34
CA TYR A 291 -0.94 -8.20 -27.00
C TYR A 291 0.17 -8.59 -26.02
N GLY A 292 0.44 -9.89 -25.88
CA GLY A 292 1.39 -10.41 -24.88
C GLY A 292 2.78 -9.77 -24.92
N ARG A 293 3.22 -9.28 -26.10
CA ARG A 293 4.48 -8.55 -26.24
C ARG A 293 4.46 -7.18 -25.55
N CYS A 294 3.28 -6.56 -25.39
CA CYS A 294 3.15 -5.31 -24.65
C CYS A 294 3.53 -5.47 -23.18
N LEU A 295 3.27 -6.64 -22.56
CA LEU A 295 3.72 -6.93 -21.19
C LEU A 295 5.25 -6.90 -21.07
N THR A 296 5.96 -7.43 -22.06
CA THR A 296 7.43 -7.36 -22.10
C THR A 296 7.92 -5.91 -22.26
N CYS A 297 7.25 -5.13 -23.13
CA CYS A 297 7.57 -3.72 -23.33
C CYS A 297 7.35 -2.91 -22.04
N MET A 298 6.28 -3.18 -21.33
CA MET A 298 5.98 -2.60 -20.01
C MET A 298 7.06 -2.98 -18.99
N ALA A 299 7.46 -4.24 -18.91
CA ALA A 299 8.50 -4.70 -17.99
C ALA A 299 9.84 -3.99 -18.24
N ILE A 300 10.23 -3.83 -19.50
CA ILE A 300 11.43 -3.08 -19.87
C ILE A 300 11.29 -1.60 -19.49
N GLY A 301 10.11 -0.98 -19.74
CA GLY A 301 9.83 0.38 -19.33
C GLY A 301 9.96 0.56 -17.82
N GLY A 302 9.39 -0.36 -17.03
CA GLY A 302 9.53 -0.40 -15.58
C GLY A 302 10.98 -0.54 -15.12
N ALA A 303 11.74 -1.46 -15.74
CA ALA A 303 13.17 -1.64 -15.45
C ALA A 303 13.99 -0.36 -15.68
N VAL A 304 13.77 0.30 -16.82
CA VAL A 304 14.48 1.56 -17.15
C VAL A 304 14.08 2.69 -16.19
N GLY A 305 12.79 2.80 -15.86
CA GLY A 305 12.33 3.74 -14.84
C GLY A 305 12.95 3.47 -13.47
N GLY A 306 13.02 2.19 -13.06
CA GLY A 306 13.69 1.76 -11.83
C GLY A 306 15.18 2.10 -11.83
N LEU A 307 15.86 1.93 -12.97
CA LEU A 307 17.26 2.34 -13.14
C LEU A 307 17.44 3.84 -12.92
N VAL A 308 16.63 4.68 -13.58
CA VAL A 308 16.71 6.14 -13.46
C VAL A 308 16.39 6.58 -12.04
N ALA A 309 15.40 5.96 -11.39
CA ALA A 309 15.07 6.24 -10.00
C ALA A 309 16.22 5.86 -9.04
N ALA A 310 16.91 4.73 -9.29
CA ALA A 310 18.07 4.32 -8.50
C ALA A 310 19.24 5.31 -8.65
N VAL A 311 19.54 5.75 -9.88
CA VAL A 311 20.59 6.76 -10.15
C VAL A 311 20.25 8.11 -9.48
N GLY A 312 18.96 8.49 -9.48
CA GLY A 312 18.49 9.71 -8.83
C GLY A 312 18.33 9.59 -7.32
N HIS A 313 18.64 8.44 -6.71
CA HIS A 313 18.45 8.16 -5.29
C HIS A 313 17.04 8.54 -4.81
N VAL A 314 16.02 8.27 -5.63
CA VAL A 314 14.63 8.59 -5.31
C VAL A 314 14.21 7.84 -4.05
N THR A 315 13.54 8.54 -3.15
CA THR A 315 13.04 7.98 -1.89
C THR A 315 11.59 8.40 -1.69
N ALA A 316 10.73 7.46 -1.31
CA ALA A 316 9.35 7.74 -0.96
C ALA A 316 9.26 8.17 0.52
N TYR A 317 8.56 9.27 0.78
CA TYR A 317 8.36 9.87 2.10
C TYR A 317 6.89 9.86 2.52
N THR A 318 6.01 9.40 1.66
CA THR A 318 4.59 9.22 1.97
C THR A 318 4.07 8.00 1.25
N ILE A 319 3.07 7.36 1.83
CA ILE A 319 2.27 6.35 1.13
C ILE A 319 1.31 7.12 0.23
N GLY A 320 1.51 7.00 -1.08
CA GLY A 320 0.80 7.78 -2.08
C GLY A 320 -0.47 7.13 -2.59
N MET A 321 -1.17 7.88 -3.43
CA MET A 321 -2.23 7.36 -4.30
C MET A 321 -1.64 6.47 -5.39
N THR A 322 -2.49 5.72 -6.08
CA THR A 322 -2.10 4.87 -7.21
C THR A 322 -2.22 5.59 -8.57
N ASN A 323 -2.68 6.84 -8.60
CA ASN A 323 -2.83 7.67 -9.79
C ASN A 323 -1.64 8.64 -9.96
N VAL A 324 -1.69 9.51 -10.98
CA VAL A 324 -0.60 10.47 -11.25
C VAL A 324 -0.23 11.36 -10.07
N LEU A 325 -1.16 11.60 -9.14
CA LEU A 325 -0.91 12.39 -7.93
C LEU A 325 0.04 11.70 -6.95
N MET A 326 0.35 10.40 -7.14
CA MET A 326 1.35 9.71 -6.30
C MET A 326 2.73 10.40 -6.33
N VAL A 327 3.05 11.09 -7.44
CA VAL A 327 4.30 11.84 -7.59
C VAL A 327 4.44 12.92 -6.51
N ILE A 328 3.34 13.54 -6.11
CA ILE A 328 3.32 14.58 -5.07
C ILE A 328 3.86 14.03 -3.73
N GLY A 329 3.66 12.75 -3.45
CA GLY A 329 4.20 12.10 -2.25
C GLY A 329 5.73 12.09 -2.16
N PHE A 330 6.43 12.32 -3.26
CA PHE A 330 7.89 12.42 -3.30
C PHE A 330 8.39 13.86 -3.04
N ALA A 331 7.49 14.85 -3.02
CA ALA A 331 7.83 16.25 -2.76
C ALA A 331 8.38 16.48 -1.34
N THR A 332 7.98 15.67 -0.37
CA THR A 332 8.48 15.72 1.01
C THR A 332 9.98 15.48 1.13
N GLY A 333 10.60 14.82 0.15
CA GLY A 333 12.06 14.68 0.03
C GLY A 333 12.77 15.87 -0.62
N GLY A 334 12.04 16.95 -0.87
CA GLY A 334 12.56 18.15 -1.54
C GLY A 334 12.40 18.13 -3.05
N PHE A 335 12.65 19.28 -3.68
CA PHE A 335 12.44 19.48 -5.12
C PHE A 335 13.28 18.52 -5.99
N SER A 336 14.51 18.22 -5.59
CA SER A 336 15.37 17.29 -6.32
C SER A 336 14.79 15.88 -6.36
N ASN A 337 14.26 15.37 -5.23
CA ASN A 337 13.63 14.05 -5.15
C ASN A 337 12.37 13.95 -6.01
N LEU A 338 11.54 15.00 -5.97
CA LEU A 338 10.37 15.12 -6.84
C LEU A 338 10.76 15.13 -8.32
N LEU A 339 11.76 15.93 -8.70
CA LEU A 339 12.23 16.04 -10.08
C LEU A 339 12.73 14.68 -10.60
N TRP A 340 13.57 13.99 -9.83
CA TRP A 340 14.07 12.68 -10.20
C TRP A 340 12.95 11.63 -10.30
N CYS A 341 11.93 11.68 -9.42
CA CYS A 341 10.75 10.83 -9.53
C CYS A 341 9.98 11.09 -10.83
N CYS A 342 9.76 12.36 -11.18
CA CYS A 342 9.10 12.74 -12.44
C CYS A 342 9.89 12.26 -13.66
N VAL A 343 11.22 12.44 -13.66
CA VAL A 343 12.10 12.00 -14.75
C VAL A 343 12.07 10.48 -14.87
N ALA A 344 12.17 9.75 -13.77
CA ALA A 344 12.14 8.30 -13.76
C ALA A 344 10.79 7.75 -14.22
N GLY A 345 9.68 8.27 -13.69
CA GLY A 345 8.33 7.89 -14.08
C GLY A 345 8.02 8.24 -15.54
N GLY A 346 8.41 9.46 -15.97
CA GLY A 346 8.28 9.88 -17.36
C GLY A 346 9.08 8.98 -18.31
N THR A 347 10.29 8.59 -17.91
CA THR A 347 11.13 7.64 -18.68
C THR A 347 10.48 6.26 -18.75
N ALA A 348 9.94 5.74 -17.63
CA ALA A 348 9.22 4.47 -17.60
C ALA A 348 8.03 4.48 -18.58
N PHE A 349 7.22 5.53 -18.53
CA PHE A 349 6.07 5.73 -19.42
C PHE A 349 6.49 5.78 -20.90
N VAL A 350 7.45 6.66 -21.24
CA VAL A 350 7.88 6.88 -22.63
C VAL A 350 8.54 5.63 -23.22
N VAL A 351 9.41 4.95 -22.46
CA VAL A 351 10.06 3.73 -22.93
C VAL A 351 9.03 2.62 -23.15
N SER A 352 8.11 2.43 -22.20
CA SER A 352 7.02 1.45 -22.35
C SER A 352 6.15 1.77 -23.55
N ALA A 353 5.77 3.04 -23.75
CA ALA A 353 4.96 3.47 -24.88
C ALA A 353 5.70 3.28 -26.24
N ALA A 354 6.95 3.71 -26.31
CA ALA A 354 7.75 3.58 -27.54
C ALA A 354 7.96 2.11 -27.93
N LEU A 355 8.31 1.26 -26.97
CA LEU A 355 8.48 -0.17 -27.22
C LEU A 355 7.13 -0.85 -27.59
N SER A 356 6.03 -0.47 -26.93
CA SER A 356 4.71 -0.99 -27.27
C SER A 356 4.26 -0.57 -28.66
N TYR A 357 4.58 0.65 -29.06
CA TYR A 357 4.37 1.12 -30.44
C TYR A 357 5.21 0.34 -31.45
N CYS A 358 6.52 0.16 -31.18
CA CYS A 358 7.43 -0.48 -32.14
C CYS A 358 7.25 -1.99 -32.21
N PHE A 359 7.09 -2.68 -31.07
CA PHE A 359 7.18 -4.12 -30.95
C PHE A 359 5.95 -4.79 -30.32
N GLY A 360 5.12 -4.04 -29.59
CA GLY A 360 4.02 -4.58 -28.79
C GLY A 360 2.87 -5.08 -29.65
N VAL A 361 2.41 -4.27 -30.59
CA VAL A 361 1.29 -4.57 -31.48
C VAL A 361 1.82 -5.21 -32.73
N VAL A 362 1.69 -6.53 -32.81
CA VAL A 362 1.93 -7.28 -34.06
C VAL A 362 0.56 -7.62 -34.64
N PRO A 363 0.26 -7.23 -35.87
CA PRO A 363 -0.97 -7.65 -36.52
C PRO A 363 -1.07 -9.17 -36.49
N ALA A 364 -2.17 -9.72 -35.99
CA ALA A 364 -2.40 -11.15 -36.01
C ALA A 364 -2.31 -11.60 -37.49
N LYS A 365 -1.32 -12.46 -37.80
CA LYS A 365 -1.29 -13.15 -39.08
C LYS A 365 -2.55 -14.01 -39.14
N GLY A 366 -3.59 -13.56 -39.87
CA GLY A 366 -4.73 -14.41 -40.19
C GLY A 366 -6.13 -13.84 -39.87
N GLN A 367 -6.33 -12.52 -39.86
CA GLN A 367 -7.69 -11.95 -40.07
C GLN A 367 -7.66 -11.06 -41.30
N ALA A 368 -7.37 -11.71 -42.45
CA ALA A 368 -7.77 -11.18 -43.74
C ALA A 368 -9.29 -11.42 -43.87
N THR A 369 -10.02 -10.31 -44.01
CA THR A 369 -11.33 -10.22 -44.67
C THR A 369 -12.24 -11.46 -44.57
N GLY A 370 -13.04 -11.48 -43.52
CA GLY A 370 -14.30 -12.19 -43.53
C GLY A 370 -15.42 -11.16 -43.59
N ASP A 371 -15.64 -10.57 -44.76
CA ASP A 371 -16.94 -9.99 -45.13
C ASP A 371 -17.93 -11.16 -45.16
N GLY A 372 -19.00 -11.07 -44.41
CA GLY A 372 -20.08 -12.04 -44.46
C GLY A 372 -21.02 -11.89 -43.26
N ALA A 373 -21.95 -10.96 -43.42
CA ALA A 373 -23.33 -11.03 -42.95
C ALA A 373 -23.65 -12.05 -41.84
N ASP A 374 -24.02 -11.55 -40.67
CA ASP A 374 -25.18 -12.11 -39.98
C ASP A 374 -25.91 -11.01 -39.19
N SER A 375 -27.15 -10.85 -39.58
CA SER A 375 -28.11 -9.88 -39.07
C SER A 375 -28.52 -10.19 -37.63
N PRO A 376 -28.96 -9.19 -36.83
CA PRO A 376 -29.44 -9.41 -35.47
C PRO A 376 -30.91 -9.83 -35.46
N GLU A 377 -31.18 -11.09 -35.66
CA GLU A 377 -32.46 -11.74 -35.36
C GLU A 377 -32.20 -13.03 -34.57
N THR A 378 -32.18 -12.99 -33.27
CA THR A 378 -32.57 -14.09 -32.33
C THR A 378 -32.26 -13.71 -30.87
N VAL A 379 -32.76 -12.61 -30.37
CA VAL A 379 -32.85 -12.35 -28.91
C VAL A 379 -34.25 -11.83 -28.52
N ALA A 380 -35.27 -12.28 -29.22
CA ALA A 380 -36.67 -11.95 -28.89
C ALA A 380 -37.54 -13.19 -28.66
N SER A 381 -37.00 -14.28 -28.08
CA SER A 381 -37.80 -15.49 -27.80
C SER A 381 -37.47 -16.22 -26.50
N ALA A 382 -37.10 -15.50 -25.47
CA ALA A 382 -36.90 -16.10 -24.14
C ALA A 382 -37.55 -15.31 -22.98
N ALA A 383 -38.51 -14.44 -23.28
CA ALA A 383 -39.23 -13.67 -22.27
C ALA A 383 -40.76 -14.01 -22.18
N GLU A 384 -41.21 -15.09 -22.80
CA GLU A 384 -42.63 -15.54 -22.72
C GLU A 384 -42.80 -16.99 -22.34
N VAL A 385 -42.11 -17.50 -21.32
CA VAL A 385 -42.52 -18.71 -20.59
C VAL A 385 -42.13 -18.56 -19.13
N SER A 386 -42.89 -17.81 -18.38
CA SER A 386 -43.18 -18.07 -16.96
C SER A 386 -44.06 -16.94 -16.43
N ALA A 387 -45.33 -17.10 -16.74
CA ALA A 387 -46.42 -16.49 -15.95
C ALA A 387 -46.75 -17.43 -14.81
#